data_f43f602c432c1153d4fc6c102e933bdf
#
_entry.id   f43f602c432c1153d4fc6c102e933bdf
#
_cell.length_a   1.000
_cell.length_b   1.000
_cell.length_c   1.000
_cell.angle_alpha   90.00
_cell.angle_beta   90.00
_cell.angle_gamma   90.00
#
_symmetry.space_group_name_H-M   'P 1'
#
loop_
_entity.id
_entity.type
_entity.pdbx_description
1 polymer ?
#
loop_
_entity_poly.entity_id
_entity_poly.type
_entity_poly.pdbx_seq_one_letter_code
_entity_poly.pdbx_strand_id
1 'polypeptide(L)'
;LNYGIFLDNSYQSDFNFGASNDRFSSFGAHGGEMDYYFFYHSKLADIINSYTFLTGRMELPPLWSLGYQQNRYSYYPETEVFRIAQTLREKKIPADGITLDIHYMDAYKLFTWNKNRFPNPAAMNKKLKDMGFRTTVIVDPGIKIEEGYGAYERGIKDDIFIKYPDGKNYAGEVW
;
A
#
# COMPACT_ATOMS: atom_id res chain seq x y z
N LEU A 1 -31.83 -4.38 -7.82
CA LEU A 1 -31.50 -3.01 -8.21
C LEU A 1 -30.03 -2.78 -7.87
N ASN A 2 -29.21 -2.43 -8.86
CA ASN A 2 -27.78 -2.15 -8.61
C ASN A 2 -27.52 -0.67 -8.84
N TYR A 3 -26.92 -0.02 -7.85
CA TYR A 3 -26.49 1.36 -7.96
C TYR A 3 -25.15 1.55 -7.24
N GLY A 4 -24.43 2.61 -7.57
CA GLY A 4 -23.20 3.04 -6.93
C GLY A 4 -23.25 4.53 -6.64
N ILE A 5 -22.58 4.94 -5.58
CA ILE A 5 -22.38 6.34 -5.23
C ILE A 5 -20.88 6.55 -5.09
N PHE A 6 -20.37 7.53 -5.79
CA PHE A 6 -19.00 8.04 -5.61
C PHE A 6 -19.11 9.45 -5.06
N LEU A 7 -18.66 9.67 -3.84
CA LEU A 7 -18.56 10.98 -3.21
C LEU A 7 -17.16 11.52 -3.49
N ASP A 8 -17.07 12.56 -4.31
CA ASP A 8 -15.82 13.22 -4.66
C ASP A 8 -15.49 14.31 -3.64
N ASN A 9 -15.04 13.87 -2.47
CA ASN A 9 -14.73 14.74 -1.34
C ASN A 9 -13.58 14.13 -0.53
N SER A 10 -12.59 14.96 -0.19
CA SER A 10 -11.40 14.55 0.57
C SER A 10 -11.54 14.70 2.10
N TYR A 11 -12.65 15.26 2.58
CA TYR A 11 -12.94 15.31 4.02
C TYR A 11 -13.36 13.95 4.56
N GLN A 12 -13.28 13.79 5.87
CA GLN A 12 -13.83 12.61 6.53
C GLN A 12 -15.30 12.45 6.16
N SER A 13 -15.65 11.27 5.67
CA SER A 13 -16.96 10.95 5.14
C SER A 13 -17.56 9.72 5.82
N ASP A 14 -18.85 9.73 6.02
CA ASP A 14 -19.62 8.64 6.63
C ASP A 14 -20.62 8.09 5.64
N PHE A 15 -20.72 6.77 5.58
CA PHE A 15 -21.71 6.04 4.77
C PHE A 15 -22.51 5.10 5.65
N ASN A 16 -23.84 5.14 5.50
CA ASN A 16 -24.76 4.25 6.19
C ASN A 16 -25.70 3.60 5.18
N PHE A 17 -25.49 2.32 4.93
CA PHE A 17 -26.28 1.52 3.99
C PHE A 17 -27.38 0.74 4.70
N GLY A 18 -28.28 1.44 5.41
CA GLY A 18 -29.43 0.86 6.07
C GLY A 18 -29.14 0.28 7.46
N ALA A 19 -27.97 0.51 8.05
CA ALA A 19 -27.63 -0.03 9.37
C ALA A 19 -28.46 0.59 10.51
N SER A 20 -28.79 1.88 10.40
CA SER A 20 -29.65 2.58 11.38
C SER A 20 -31.14 2.58 11.01
N ASN A 21 -31.45 2.47 9.71
CA ASN A 21 -32.81 2.43 9.18
C ASN A 21 -32.81 1.74 7.81
N ASP A 22 -33.56 0.67 7.66
CA ASP A 22 -33.62 -0.15 6.45
C ASP A 22 -34.30 0.50 5.25
N ARG A 23 -34.98 1.64 5.48
CA ARG A 23 -35.75 2.37 4.45
C ARG A 23 -34.90 3.30 3.59
N PHE A 24 -33.70 3.68 4.06
CA PHE A 24 -32.81 4.56 3.31
C PHE A 24 -31.34 4.30 3.60
N SER A 25 -30.51 4.69 2.66
CA SER A 25 -29.06 4.86 2.86
C SER A 25 -28.73 6.35 2.91
N SER A 26 -27.71 6.70 3.69
CA SER A 26 -27.24 8.08 3.79
C SER A 26 -25.72 8.13 3.65
N PHE A 27 -25.23 9.24 3.16
CA PHE A 27 -23.81 9.57 3.14
C PHE A 27 -23.63 11.07 3.38
N GLY A 28 -22.48 11.44 3.89
CA GLY A 28 -22.13 12.83 4.18
C GLY A 28 -20.64 13.01 4.38
N ALA A 29 -20.20 14.26 4.42
CA ALA A 29 -18.84 14.65 4.74
C ALA A 29 -18.84 15.77 5.78
N HIS A 30 -17.76 15.86 6.57
CA HIS A 30 -17.63 16.85 7.63
C HIS A 30 -17.33 18.27 7.12
N GLY A 31 -17.06 18.40 5.81
CA GLY A 31 -16.78 19.68 5.15
C GLY A 31 -16.58 19.50 3.65
N GLY A 32 -16.24 20.59 2.96
CA GLY A 32 -16.07 20.59 1.51
C GLY A 32 -17.38 20.68 0.75
N GLU A 33 -17.34 20.46 -0.56
CA GLU A 33 -18.50 20.47 -1.44
C GLU A 33 -19.18 19.12 -1.45
N MET A 34 -20.51 19.10 -1.63
CA MET A 34 -21.30 17.89 -1.81
C MET A 34 -21.29 17.51 -3.30
N ASP A 35 -20.12 17.11 -3.80
CA ASP A 35 -19.98 16.60 -5.16
C ASP A 35 -20.05 15.09 -5.15
N TYR A 36 -21.02 14.53 -5.85
CA TYR A 36 -21.19 13.09 -5.93
C TYR A 36 -21.75 12.63 -7.26
N TYR A 37 -21.41 11.41 -7.63
CA TYR A 37 -21.86 10.73 -8.84
C TYR A 37 -22.72 9.55 -8.49
N PHE A 38 -23.88 9.45 -9.14
CA PHE A 38 -24.80 8.33 -8.98
C PHE A 38 -24.78 7.46 -10.23
N PHE A 39 -24.44 6.19 -10.07
CA PHE A 39 -24.44 5.20 -11.15
C PHE A 39 -25.59 4.23 -10.98
N TYR A 40 -26.34 3.99 -12.06
CA TYR A 40 -27.38 2.99 -12.09
C TYR A 40 -27.25 2.11 -13.33
N HIS A 41 -27.12 0.80 -13.11
CA HIS A 41 -27.05 -0.21 -14.16
C HIS A 41 -27.73 -1.51 -13.72
N SER A 42 -28.09 -2.36 -14.69
CA SER A 42 -28.64 -3.68 -14.41
C SER A 42 -27.60 -4.67 -13.87
N LYS A 43 -26.31 -4.44 -14.18
CA LYS A 43 -25.19 -5.29 -13.75
C LYS A 43 -24.19 -4.48 -12.95
N LEU A 44 -23.63 -5.11 -11.90
CA LEU A 44 -22.59 -4.50 -11.08
C LEU A 44 -21.32 -4.17 -11.89
N ALA A 45 -20.96 -5.01 -12.85
CA ALA A 45 -19.81 -4.78 -13.72
C ALA A 45 -19.92 -3.46 -14.52
N ASP A 46 -21.14 -3.07 -14.93
CA ASP A 46 -21.36 -1.82 -15.66
C ASP A 46 -21.25 -0.60 -14.73
N ILE A 47 -21.61 -0.75 -13.45
CA ILE A 47 -21.37 0.29 -12.43
C ILE A 47 -19.87 0.51 -12.25
N ILE A 48 -19.08 -0.58 -12.08
CA ILE A 48 -17.62 -0.52 -11.97
C ILE A 48 -17.01 0.10 -13.23
N ASN A 49 -17.52 -0.25 -14.40
CA ASN A 49 -17.06 0.31 -15.67
C ASN A 49 -17.29 1.83 -15.73
N SER A 50 -18.45 2.32 -15.33
CA SER A 50 -18.77 3.76 -15.28
C SER A 50 -17.91 4.49 -14.24
N TYR A 51 -17.75 3.91 -13.06
CA TYR A 51 -16.89 4.45 -12.00
C TYR A 51 -15.43 4.56 -12.46
N THR A 52 -14.88 3.48 -13.03
CA THR A 52 -13.48 3.48 -13.49
C THR A 52 -13.26 4.30 -14.77
N PHE A 53 -14.30 4.56 -15.55
CA PHE A 53 -14.23 5.53 -16.64
C PHE A 53 -14.05 6.95 -16.11
N LEU A 54 -14.73 7.28 -15.02
CA LEU A 54 -14.66 8.60 -14.38
C LEU A 54 -13.33 8.79 -13.61
N THR A 55 -12.95 7.81 -12.81
CA THR A 55 -11.81 7.91 -11.87
C THR A 55 -10.47 7.44 -12.45
N GLY A 56 -10.49 6.87 -13.64
CA GLY A 56 -9.34 6.25 -14.28
C GLY A 56 -9.34 4.72 -14.14
N ARG A 57 -8.83 4.05 -15.17
CA ARG A 57 -8.69 2.59 -15.18
C ARG A 57 -7.32 2.19 -14.70
N MET A 58 -7.29 1.17 -13.86
CA MET A 58 -6.05 0.55 -13.41
C MET A 58 -5.34 -0.13 -14.60
N GLU A 59 -4.03 0.04 -14.70
CA GLU A 59 -3.21 -0.76 -15.60
C GLU A 59 -3.23 -2.24 -15.19
N LEU A 60 -3.13 -3.13 -16.18
CA LEU A 60 -3.10 -4.56 -15.90
C LEU A 60 -1.81 -4.92 -15.13
N PRO A 61 -1.91 -5.45 -13.92
CA PRO A 61 -0.74 -5.80 -13.13
C PRO A 61 -0.02 -7.01 -13.75
N PRO A 62 1.29 -7.18 -13.49
CA PRO A 62 2.02 -8.34 -13.98
C PRO A 62 1.46 -9.63 -13.35
N LEU A 63 1.46 -10.73 -14.13
CA LEU A 63 0.82 -11.99 -13.73
C LEU A 63 1.28 -12.51 -12.35
N TRP A 64 2.58 -12.39 -12.04
CA TRP A 64 3.13 -12.84 -10.76
C TRP A 64 2.52 -12.13 -9.55
N SER A 65 2.06 -10.87 -9.69
CA SER A 65 1.45 -10.12 -8.59
C SER A 65 0.03 -10.58 -8.26
N LEU A 66 -0.60 -11.34 -9.15
CA LEU A 66 -1.92 -11.95 -8.95
C LEU A 66 -1.82 -13.34 -8.30
N GLY A 67 -0.62 -13.89 -8.16
CA GLY A 67 -0.36 -15.15 -7.49
C GLY A 67 -0.23 -15.00 -5.98
N TYR A 68 0.08 -16.12 -5.30
CA TYR A 68 0.22 -16.12 -3.85
C TYR A 68 1.45 -15.32 -3.40
N GLN A 69 1.21 -14.38 -2.49
CA GLN A 69 2.23 -13.53 -1.87
C GLN A 69 2.41 -13.95 -0.41
N GLN A 70 3.60 -14.42 -0.05
CA GLN A 70 3.90 -14.80 1.32
C GLN A 70 4.43 -13.61 2.11
N ASN A 71 3.74 -13.24 3.18
CA ASN A 71 4.20 -12.21 4.11
C ASN A 71 3.83 -12.54 5.55
N ARG A 72 4.47 -11.87 6.46
CA ARG A 72 4.11 -11.74 7.89
C ARG A 72 4.95 -10.65 8.54
N TYR A 73 4.63 -10.32 9.78
CA TYR A 73 5.40 -9.46 10.68
C TYR A 73 6.39 -10.30 11.51
N SER A 74 7.67 -10.45 11.20
CA SER A 74 8.42 -10.11 9.97
C SER A 74 9.32 -11.30 9.62
N TYR A 75 9.76 -11.45 8.38
CA TYR A 75 10.80 -12.40 8.02
C TYR A 75 12.17 -11.71 8.01
N TYR A 76 13.02 -12.01 8.99
CA TYR A 76 14.44 -11.62 9.07
C TYR A 76 15.20 -12.54 10.02
N PRO A 77 16.54 -12.70 9.86
CA PRO A 77 17.38 -12.17 8.79
C PRO A 77 17.13 -12.82 7.42
N GLU A 78 17.99 -12.51 6.40
CA GLU A 78 17.82 -13.06 5.04
C GLU A 78 17.79 -14.60 5.00
N THR A 79 18.43 -15.28 5.96
CA THR A 79 18.40 -16.74 6.07
C THR A 79 17.01 -17.29 6.35
N GLU A 80 16.20 -16.55 7.12
CA GLU A 80 14.80 -16.92 7.36
C GLU A 80 13.96 -16.74 6.10
N VAL A 81 14.20 -15.68 5.32
CA VAL A 81 13.55 -15.47 4.03
C VAL A 81 13.82 -16.63 3.08
N PHE A 82 15.09 -17.08 3.01
CA PHE A 82 15.47 -18.24 2.20
C PHE A 82 14.84 -19.54 2.71
N ARG A 83 14.78 -19.74 4.02
CA ARG A 83 14.15 -20.92 4.62
C ARG A 83 12.67 -21.02 4.22
N ILE A 84 11.93 -19.90 4.25
CA ILE A 84 10.53 -19.86 3.84
C ILE A 84 10.40 -20.16 2.35
N ALA A 85 11.19 -19.49 1.51
CA ALA A 85 11.18 -19.70 0.06
C ALA A 85 11.46 -21.18 -0.29
N GLN A 86 12.48 -21.76 0.32
CA GLN A 86 12.83 -23.16 0.14
C GLN A 86 11.71 -24.10 0.60
N THR A 87 11.14 -23.87 1.78
CA THR A 87 10.03 -24.67 2.31
C THR A 87 8.83 -24.67 1.37
N LEU A 88 8.47 -23.53 0.80
CA LEU A 88 7.38 -23.43 -0.18
C LEU A 88 7.66 -24.29 -1.42
N ARG A 89 8.90 -24.29 -1.92
CA ARG A 89 9.30 -25.10 -3.09
C ARG A 89 9.35 -26.59 -2.76
N GLU A 90 9.94 -26.98 -1.62
CA GLU A 90 10.01 -28.39 -1.16
C GLU A 90 8.61 -28.99 -0.97
N LYS A 91 7.70 -28.21 -0.39
CA LYS A 91 6.30 -28.62 -0.20
C LYS A 91 5.43 -28.47 -1.45
N LYS A 92 6.01 -27.99 -2.57
CA LYS A 92 5.30 -27.76 -3.84
C LYS A 92 4.09 -26.83 -3.68
N ILE A 93 4.19 -25.86 -2.77
CA ILE A 93 3.16 -24.84 -2.58
C ILE A 93 3.40 -23.74 -3.64
N PRO A 94 2.43 -23.47 -4.53
CA PRO A 94 2.53 -22.39 -5.49
C PRO A 94 2.63 -21.05 -4.76
N ALA A 95 3.66 -20.26 -5.09
CA ALA A 95 3.86 -18.92 -4.55
C ALA A 95 4.75 -18.11 -5.50
N ASP A 96 4.40 -16.87 -5.70
CA ASP A 96 5.03 -15.98 -6.69
C ASP A 96 5.82 -14.85 -6.06
N GLY A 97 5.49 -14.47 -4.82
CA GLY A 97 6.16 -13.38 -4.14
C GLY A 97 6.40 -13.59 -2.66
N ILE A 98 7.39 -12.88 -2.15
CA ILE A 98 7.66 -12.71 -0.71
C ILE A 98 7.74 -11.23 -0.42
N THR A 99 6.91 -10.76 0.50
CA THR A 99 6.90 -9.37 0.96
C THR A 99 7.64 -9.26 2.29
N LEU A 100 8.62 -8.38 2.34
CA LEU A 100 9.36 -8.06 3.56
C LEU A 100 8.65 -6.91 4.29
N ASP A 101 8.43 -7.12 5.57
CA ASP A 101 7.88 -6.14 6.50
C ASP A 101 8.98 -5.19 7.00
N ILE A 102 8.63 -4.21 7.80
CA ILE A 102 9.46 -3.06 8.22
C ILE A 102 10.87 -3.37 8.69
N HIS A 103 11.15 -4.60 9.15
CA HIS A 103 12.45 -4.97 9.72
C HIS A 103 13.58 -5.17 8.69
N TYR A 104 13.30 -5.02 7.37
CA TYR A 104 14.38 -4.95 6.38
C TYR A 104 15.11 -3.60 6.45
N MET A 105 14.43 -2.57 6.92
CA MET A 105 14.97 -1.21 6.99
C MET A 105 16.04 -1.05 8.06
N ASP A 106 16.96 -0.13 7.84
CA ASP A 106 17.89 0.37 8.86
C ASP A 106 17.18 1.38 9.75
N ALA A 107 16.99 1.02 11.02
CA ALA A 107 16.30 1.87 12.02
C ALA A 107 14.96 2.44 11.51
N TYR A 108 14.20 1.63 10.76
CA TYR A 108 12.91 1.99 10.15
C TYR A 108 12.94 3.18 9.18
N LYS A 109 14.11 3.47 8.62
CA LYS A 109 14.29 4.48 7.58
C LYS A 109 13.93 3.92 6.20
N LEU A 110 12.97 4.53 5.53
CA LEU A 110 12.57 4.13 4.18
C LEU A 110 13.74 4.18 3.20
N PHE A 111 13.71 3.32 2.19
CA PHE A 111 14.74 3.24 1.14
C PHE A 111 16.13 2.86 1.67
N THR A 112 16.19 2.20 2.84
CA THR A 112 17.43 1.68 3.43
C THR A 112 17.35 0.18 3.65
N TRP A 113 18.51 -0.45 3.81
CA TRP A 113 18.62 -1.85 4.19
C TRP A 113 19.46 -2.00 5.46
N ASN A 114 18.95 -2.75 6.42
CA ASN A 114 19.71 -3.13 7.59
C ASN A 114 20.80 -4.16 7.19
N LYS A 115 22.05 -3.72 7.15
CA LYS A 115 23.18 -4.54 6.66
C LYS A 115 23.51 -5.73 7.54
N ASN A 116 23.13 -5.72 8.80
CA ASN A 116 23.32 -6.88 9.69
C ASN A 116 22.31 -8.00 9.40
N ARG A 117 21.09 -7.63 9.03
CA ARG A 117 20.02 -8.58 8.71
C ARG A 117 20.00 -8.99 7.25
N PHE A 118 20.39 -8.10 6.37
CA PHE A 118 20.39 -8.23 4.92
C PHE A 118 21.70 -7.67 4.35
N PRO A 119 22.81 -8.42 4.47
CA PRO A 119 24.13 -7.92 4.10
C PRO A 119 24.29 -7.63 2.61
N ASN A 120 23.61 -8.41 1.76
CA ASN A 120 23.63 -8.20 0.31
C ASN A 120 22.22 -8.40 -0.29
N PRO A 121 21.35 -7.37 -0.22
CA PRO A 121 19.98 -7.47 -0.74
C PRO A 121 19.90 -7.78 -2.24
N ALA A 122 20.86 -7.30 -3.01
CA ALA A 122 20.90 -7.57 -4.46
C ALA A 122 21.12 -9.06 -4.75
N ALA A 123 22.06 -9.69 -4.05
CA ALA A 123 22.31 -11.12 -4.16
C ALA A 123 21.13 -11.94 -3.65
N MET A 124 20.51 -11.54 -2.53
CA MET A 124 19.30 -12.16 -2.01
C MET A 124 18.18 -12.11 -3.04
N ASN A 125 17.88 -10.94 -3.59
CA ASN A 125 16.83 -10.76 -4.58
C ASN A 125 17.08 -11.58 -5.84
N LYS A 126 18.34 -11.64 -6.30
CA LYS A 126 18.70 -12.51 -7.44
C LYS A 126 18.41 -13.97 -7.14
N LYS A 127 18.85 -14.48 -5.98
CA LYS A 127 18.63 -15.87 -5.58
C LYS A 127 17.14 -16.20 -5.45
N LEU A 128 16.32 -15.32 -4.85
CA LEU A 128 14.88 -15.50 -4.77
C LEU A 128 14.24 -15.52 -6.15
N LYS A 129 14.68 -14.64 -7.06
CA LYS A 129 14.24 -14.63 -8.46
C LYS A 129 14.57 -15.95 -9.16
N ASP A 130 15.76 -16.49 -8.98
CA ASP A 130 16.19 -17.78 -9.55
C ASP A 130 15.33 -18.95 -9.00
N MET A 131 14.81 -18.82 -7.77
CA MET A 131 13.85 -19.74 -7.18
C MET A 131 12.39 -19.49 -7.64
N GLY A 132 12.14 -18.50 -8.50
CA GLY A 132 10.83 -18.14 -9.02
C GLY A 132 10.01 -17.22 -8.12
N PHE A 133 10.64 -16.50 -7.18
CA PHE A 133 9.97 -15.50 -6.35
C PHE A 133 10.30 -14.07 -6.80
N ARG A 134 9.31 -13.19 -6.66
CA ARG A 134 9.51 -11.75 -6.67
C ARG A 134 9.54 -11.24 -5.23
N THR A 135 10.42 -10.29 -4.96
CA THR A 135 10.52 -9.66 -3.64
C THR A 135 9.83 -8.31 -3.70
N THR A 136 8.94 -8.06 -2.77
CA THR A 136 8.37 -6.74 -2.49
C THR A 136 8.74 -6.33 -1.07
N VAL A 137 8.67 -5.04 -0.79
CA VAL A 137 8.92 -4.51 0.54
C VAL A 137 7.79 -3.56 0.93
N ILE A 138 7.45 -3.51 2.20
CA ILE A 138 6.57 -2.49 2.74
C ILE A 138 7.27 -1.13 2.63
N VAL A 139 6.53 -0.12 2.19
CA VAL A 139 6.92 1.29 2.23
C VAL A 139 5.81 2.04 2.94
N ASP A 140 6.00 2.29 4.22
CA ASP A 140 5.09 3.12 4.99
C ASP A 140 5.38 4.61 4.68
N PRO A 141 4.37 5.49 4.53
CA PRO A 141 4.57 6.83 3.97
C PRO A 141 5.19 7.84 4.95
N GLY A 142 5.91 7.40 5.97
CA GLY A 142 6.55 8.25 6.98
C GLY A 142 8.05 8.35 6.78
N ILE A 143 8.57 9.55 6.52
CA ILE A 143 10.01 9.81 6.46
C ILE A 143 10.50 10.24 7.85
N LYS A 144 11.40 9.45 8.43
CA LYS A 144 11.98 9.74 9.74
C LYS A 144 12.73 11.07 9.72
N ILE A 145 12.48 11.90 10.72
CA ILE A 145 13.22 13.15 10.94
C ILE A 145 14.58 12.79 11.55
N GLU A 146 15.63 12.82 10.75
CA GLU A 146 16.98 12.47 11.19
C GLU A 146 18.02 13.16 10.29
N GLU A 147 18.98 13.87 10.92
CA GLU A 147 20.13 14.47 10.22
C GLU A 147 21.00 13.38 9.56
N GLY A 148 21.53 13.63 8.37
CA GLY A 148 22.29 12.64 7.59
C GLY A 148 21.43 11.58 6.91
N TYR A 149 20.12 11.60 7.07
CA TYR A 149 19.22 10.71 6.34
C TYR A 149 18.84 11.32 4.99
N GLY A 150 19.44 10.82 3.92
CA GLY A 150 19.35 11.44 2.59
C GLY A 150 17.93 11.58 2.01
N ALA A 151 16.95 10.72 2.39
CA ALA A 151 15.56 10.89 1.95
C ALA A 151 14.91 12.08 2.67
N TYR A 152 15.21 12.25 3.96
CA TYR A 152 14.72 13.41 4.72
C TYR A 152 15.34 14.72 4.21
N GLU A 153 16.67 14.76 4.04
CA GLU A 153 17.37 15.96 3.55
C GLU A 153 16.89 16.39 2.16
N ARG A 154 16.68 15.42 1.25
CA ARG A 154 16.11 15.71 -0.06
C ARG A 154 14.69 16.22 0.03
N GLY A 155 13.86 15.60 0.89
CA GLY A 155 12.48 16.03 1.10
C GLY A 155 12.37 17.47 1.62
N ILE A 156 13.28 17.87 2.53
CA ILE A 156 13.39 19.25 3.01
C ILE A 156 13.83 20.19 1.85
N LYS A 157 14.90 19.82 1.13
CA LYS A 157 15.44 20.60 0.04
C LYS A 157 14.43 20.85 -1.08
N ASP A 158 13.69 19.81 -1.44
CA ASP A 158 12.74 19.83 -2.55
C ASP A 158 11.34 20.29 -2.12
N ASP A 159 11.16 20.61 -0.84
CA ASP A 159 9.92 21.12 -0.22
C ASP A 159 8.69 20.26 -0.49
N ILE A 160 8.82 18.92 -0.39
CA ILE A 160 7.78 17.96 -0.77
C ILE A 160 7.00 17.37 0.42
N PHE A 161 7.33 17.74 1.65
CA PHE A 161 6.60 17.26 2.82
C PHE A 161 5.25 17.95 2.97
N ILE A 162 4.26 17.22 3.48
CA ILE A 162 2.96 17.77 3.88
C ILE A 162 3.18 18.87 4.93
N LYS A 163 2.42 19.96 4.82
CA LYS A 163 2.54 21.10 5.72
C LYS A 163 1.26 21.35 6.50
N TYR A 164 1.44 21.92 7.66
CA TYR A 164 0.36 22.58 8.37
C TYR A 164 -0.06 23.87 7.65
N PRO A 165 -1.26 24.41 7.94
CA PRO A 165 -1.71 25.69 7.36
C PRO A 165 -0.78 26.88 7.60
N ASP A 166 0.06 26.81 8.65
CA ASP A 166 1.07 27.83 8.97
C ASP A 166 2.39 27.68 8.17
N GLY A 167 2.44 26.71 7.25
CA GLY A 167 3.58 26.43 6.38
C GLY A 167 4.67 25.56 6.98
N LYS A 168 4.55 25.14 8.25
CA LYS A 168 5.50 24.20 8.85
C LYS A 168 5.27 22.77 8.35
N ASN A 169 6.34 22.00 8.22
CA ASN A 169 6.24 20.61 7.85
C ASN A 169 5.43 19.83 8.90
N TYR A 170 4.50 19.00 8.42
CA TYR A 170 3.74 18.10 9.27
C TYR A 170 4.66 17.04 9.86
N ALA A 171 4.65 16.88 11.17
CA ALA A 171 5.31 15.80 11.88
C ALA A 171 4.26 15.02 12.69
N GLY A 172 4.17 13.71 12.42
CA GLY A 172 3.30 12.80 13.16
C GLY A 172 4.13 11.77 13.91
N GLU A 173 3.57 11.24 14.99
CA GLU A 173 4.12 10.06 15.64
C GLU A 173 3.64 8.82 14.89
N VAL A 174 4.58 7.90 14.61
CA VAL A 174 4.32 6.55 14.11
C VAL A 174 4.87 5.58 15.16
N TRP A 175 4.49 4.31 15.11
CA TRP A 175 4.88 3.27 16.08
C TRP A 175 6.35 3.30 16.53
#